data_25a7f546d6073e7f84b476469adb430d
#
_entry.id   25a7f546d6073e7f84b476469adb430d
#
_cell.length_a   1.000
_cell.length_b   1.000
_cell.length_c   1.000
_cell.angle_alpha   90.00
_cell.angle_beta   90.00
_cell.angle_gamma   90.00
#
_symmetry.space_group_name_H-M   'P 1'
#
loop_
_entity.id
_entity.type
_entity.pdbx_description
1 polymer ?
#
loop_
_entity_poly.entity_id
_entity_poly.type
_entity_poly.pdbx_seq_one_letter_code
_entity_poly.pdbx_strand_id
1 'polypeptide(L)'
;QAVAAARLGADVMMVGCIGDDVYGQLVLKALKENNVDSTYVKVLPGENSGTAHITVAEDDNTIIVIKAANDLVSPSLIDEAWEDISKADMVLLQHEIPAATNAYVIEKCAAHGVPVLLNPAPVAPVPQALLDKITYLTPNEHEAATLFAGKGKADILDQNQGKVIMTLGSKGVAYAEKGQVITVP
;
A
#
# COMPACT_ATOMS: atom_id res chain seq x y z
N GLN A 1 1.68 6.33 -5.04
CA GLN A 1 2.01 6.62 -3.64
C GLN A 1 3.49 6.99 -3.50
N ALA A 2 4.45 6.17 -3.96
CA ALA A 2 5.88 6.45 -3.88
C ALA A 2 6.25 7.79 -4.55
N VAL A 3 5.78 8.00 -5.79
CA VAL A 3 6.01 9.26 -6.52
C VAL A 3 5.36 10.46 -5.80
N ALA A 4 4.17 10.29 -5.24
CA ALA A 4 3.51 11.36 -4.49
C ALA A 4 4.29 11.73 -3.23
N ALA A 5 4.76 10.75 -2.47
CA ALA A 5 5.58 10.98 -1.29
C ALA A 5 6.91 11.68 -1.64
N ALA A 6 7.61 11.23 -2.69
CA ALA A 6 8.84 11.86 -3.15
C ALA A 6 8.63 13.32 -3.59
N ARG A 7 7.54 13.61 -4.32
CA ARG A 7 7.19 15.00 -4.71
C ARG A 7 6.84 15.89 -3.53
N LEU A 8 6.40 15.31 -2.42
CA LEU A 8 6.16 16.03 -1.16
C LEU A 8 7.43 16.18 -0.31
N GLY A 9 8.58 15.70 -0.80
CA GLY A 9 9.89 15.88 -0.16
C GLY A 9 10.34 14.72 0.72
N ALA A 10 9.65 13.57 0.67
CA ALA A 10 10.12 12.36 1.34
C ALA A 10 11.29 11.73 0.56
N ASP A 11 12.22 11.13 1.28
CA ASP A 11 13.20 10.21 0.73
C ASP A 11 12.54 8.83 0.59
N VAL A 12 12.38 8.35 -0.64
CA VAL A 12 11.54 7.18 -0.93
C VAL A 12 12.35 6.10 -1.63
N MET A 13 12.31 4.90 -1.08
CA MET A 13 12.83 3.68 -1.67
C MET A 13 11.69 2.74 -2.07
N MET A 14 11.75 2.18 -3.29
CA MET A 14 10.81 1.19 -3.78
C MET A 14 11.41 -0.21 -3.71
N VAL A 15 10.66 -1.12 -3.10
CA VAL A 15 10.97 -2.56 -3.11
C VAL A 15 9.90 -3.29 -3.91
N GLY A 16 10.29 -4.05 -4.94
CA GLY A 16 9.31 -4.72 -5.80
C GLY A 16 9.95 -5.52 -6.93
N CYS A 17 9.09 -6.08 -7.77
CA CYS A 17 9.48 -6.82 -8.97
C CYS A 17 8.78 -6.27 -10.21
N ILE A 18 9.51 -6.23 -11.31
CA ILE A 18 9.01 -5.89 -12.64
C ILE A 18 9.51 -6.92 -13.65
N GLY A 19 8.86 -7.00 -14.78
CA GLY A 19 9.35 -7.78 -15.92
C GLY A 19 10.44 -7.05 -16.71
N ASP A 20 11.10 -7.77 -17.63
CA ASP A 20 12.05 -7.20 -18.60
C ASP A 20 11.35 -6.64 -19.85
N ASP A 21 10.08 -6.29 -19.72
CA ASP A 21 9.21 -5.75 -20.76
C ASP A 21 9.23 -4.22 -20.84
N VAL A 22 8.48 -3.69 -21.80
CA VAL A 22 8.36 -2.23 -22.02
C VAL A 22 7.76 -1.52 -20.80
N TYR A 23 6.84 -2.16 -20.06
CA TYR A 23 6.21 -1.57 -18.87
C TYR A 23 7.21 -1.49 -17.72
N GLY A 24 8.05 -2.50 -17.52
CA GLY A 24 9.13 -2.47 -16.53
C GLY A 24 10.10 -1.31 -16.77
N GLN A 25 10.48 -1.08 -18.04
CA GLN A 25 11.32 0.08 -18.39
C GLN A 25 10.64 1.41 -18.11
N LEU A 26 9.34 1.53 -18.38
CA LEU A 26 8.56 2.73 -18.06
C LEU A 26 8.47 2.98 -16.55
N VAL A 27 8.29 1.92 -15.75
CA VAL A 27 8.29 2.03 -14.29
C VAL A 27 9.64 2.54 -13.77
N LEU A 28 10.77 1.93 -14.18
CA LEU A 28 12.10 2.37 -13.75
C LEU A 28 12.38 3.82 -14.15
N LYS A 29 12.00 4.20 -15.37
CA LYS A 29 12.12 5.58 -15.84
C LYS A 29 11.31 6.53 -14.94
N ALA A 30 10.05 6.20 -14.65
CA ALA A 30 9.18 7.02 -13.82
C ALA A 30 9.70 7.16 -12.38
N LEU A 31 10.22 6.09 -11.78
CA LEU A 31 10.84 6.13 -10.46
C LEU A 31 12.05 7.07 -10.46
N LYS A 32 12.94 6.92 -11.42
CA LYS A 32 14.14 7.76 -11.57
C LYS A 32 13.80 9.24 -11.76
N GLU A 33 12.85 9.55 -12.64
CA GLU A 33 12.42 10.93 -12.92
C GLU A 33 11.76 11.63 -11.72
N ASN A 34 11.27 10.86 -10.77
CA ASN A 34 10.65 11.37 -9.54
C ASN A 34 11.52 11.17 -8.28
N ASN A 35 12.83 10.90 -8.45
CA ASN A 35 13.77 10.70 -7.35
C ASN A 35 13.35 9.62 -6.33
N VAL A 36 12.75 8.53 -6.82
CA VAL A 36 12.47 7.34 -6.01
C VAL A 36 13.62 6.36 -6.21
N ASP A 37 14.26 5.95 -5.13
CA ASP A 37 15.30 4.91 -5.17
C ASP A 37 14.70 3.57 -5.59
N SER A 38 15.25 2.97 -6.63
CA SER A 38 14.84 1.69 -7.20
C SER A 38 15.87 0.58 -7.03
N THR A 39 16.80 0.73 -6.10
CA THR A 39 17.87 -0.26 -5.84
C THR A 39 17.33 -1.67 -5.61
N TYR A 40 16.18 -1.79 -4.95
CA TYR A 40 15.52 -3.06 -4.66
C TYR A 40 14.33 -3.36 -5.59
N VAL A 41 14.27 -2.72 -6.75
CA VAL A 41 13.33 -3.12 -7.81
C VAL A 41 14.01 -4.14 -8.70
N LYS A 42 13.61 -5.42 -8.58
CA LYS A 42 14.17 -6.53 -9.36
C LYS A 42 13.54 -6.58 -10.74
N VAL A 43 14.39 -6.60 -11.77
CA VAL A 43 13.96 -6.90 -13.14
C VAL A 43 14.05 -8.41 -13.33
N LEU A 44 12.94 -9.06 -13.62
CA LEU A 44 12.84 -10.52 -13.74
C LEU A 44 12.83 -10.93 -15.22
N PRO A 45 13.88 -11.61 -15.72
CA PRO A 45 13.98 -12.03 -17.12
C PRO A 45 12.86 -13.00 -17.51
N GLY A 46 12.19 -12.72 -18.64
CA GLY A 46 11.12 -13.54 -19.17
C GLY A 46 9.75 -13.38 -18.49
N GLU A 47 9.66 -12.52 -17.47
CA GLU A 47 8.41 -12.20 -16.80
C GLU A 47 7.78 -10.94 -17.39
N ASN A 48 6.46 -10.79 -17.19
CA ASN A 48 5.76 -9.56 -17.52
C ASN A 48 5.63 -8.68 -16.27
N SER A 49 5.65 -7.37 -16.46
CA SER A 49 5.31 -6.40 -15.40
C SER A 49 3.82 -6.44 -15.08
N GLY A 50 3.47 -6.16 -13.84
CA GLY A 50 2.07 -6.00 -13.42
C GLY A 50 1.40 -4.86 -14.17
N THR A 51 0.15 -5.08 -14.61
CA THR A 51 -0.63 -4.08 -15.35
C THR A 51 -2.06 -3.98 -14.81
N ALA A 52 -2.64 -2.78 -14.92
CA ALA A 52 -4.05 -2.54 -14.65
C ALA A 52 -4.74 -2.02 -15.93
N HIS A 53 -5.76 -2.71 -16.38
CA HIS A 53 -6.56 -2.32 -17.53
C HIS A 53 -7.85 -1.69 -17.03
N ILE A 54 -8.00 -0.39 -17.27
CA ILE A 54 -9.14 0.40 -16.79
C ILE A 54 -10.10 0.66 -17.94
N THR A 55 -11.31 0.17 -17.81
CA THR A 55 -12.43 0.49 -18.72
C THR A 55 -13.31 1.53 -18.05
N VAL A 56 -13.48 2.68 -18.68
CA VAL A 56 -14.35 3.78 -18.20
C VAL A 56 -15.60 3.81 -19.06
N ALA A 57 -16.77 3.74 -18.45
CA ALA A 57 -18.07 3.84 -19.10
C ALA A 57 -19.12 4.42 -18.13
N GLU A 58 -20.01 5.29 -18.60
CA GLU A 58 -21.16 5.80 -17.84
C GLU A 58 -20.80 6.39 -16.46
N ASP A 59 -19.71 7.16 -16.37
CA ASP A 59 -19.19 7.76 -15.13
C ASP A 59 -18.71 6.75 -14.07
N ASP A 60 -18.55 5.47 -14.44
CA ASP A 60 -17.99 4.40 -13.60
C ASP A 60 -16.76 3.76 -14.25
N ASN A 61 -16.00 2.99 -13.49
CA ASN A 61 -14.85 2.26 -14.01
C ASN A 61 -14.81 0.80 -13.54
N THR A 62 -14.28 -0.05 -14.43
CA THR A 62 -13.95 -1.43 -14.11
C THR A 62 -12.45 -1.63 -14.32
N ILE A 63 -11.77 -2.22 -13.33
CA ILE A 63 -10.33 -2.42 -13.35
C ILE A 63 -10.03 -3.92 -13.37
N ILE A 64 -9.30 -4.37 -14.38
CA ILE A 64 -8.75 -5.73 -14.45
C ILE A 64 -7.26 -5.63 -14.12
N VAL A 65 -6.85 -6.22 -12.99
CA VAL A 65 -5.45 -6.25 -12.54
C VAL A 65 -4.81 -7.57 -12.93
N ILE A 66 -3.68 -7.50 -13.62
CA ILE A 66 -2.79 -8.63 -13.92
C ILE A 66 -1.55 -8.44 -13.05
N LYS A 67 -1.39 -9.24 -12.01
CA LYS A 67 -0.30 -9.07 -11.02
C LYS A 67 1.08 -9.38 -11.58
N ALA A 68 1.21 -10.44 -12.37
CA ALA A 68 2.45 -10.85 -13.03
C ALA A 68 3.67 -10.79 -12.07
N ALA A 69 4.71 -10.00 -12.37
CA ALA A 69 5.91 -9.87 -11.53
C ALA A 69 5.61 -9.43 -10.08
N ASN A 70 4.48 -8.76 -9.80
CA ASN A 70 4.10 -8.41 -8.43
C ASN A 70 3.89 -9.65 -7.55
N ASP A 71 3.40 -10.76 -8.11
CA ASP A 71 3.22 -12.02 -7.37
C ASP A 71 4.55 -12.73 -7.02
N LEU A 72 5.67 -12.23 -7.56
CA LEU A 72 7.01 -12.74 -7.30
C LEU A 72 7.77 -11.94 -6.22
N VAL A 73 7.15 -10.92 -5.66
CA VAL A 73 7.72 -10.21 -4.50
C VAL A 73 7.71 -11.14 -3.30
N SER A 74 8.89 -11.56 -2.88
CA SER A 74 9.09 -12.62 -1.87
C SER A 74 9.66 -12.08 -0.55
N PRO A 75 9.52 -12.83 0.56
CA PRO A 75 10.21 -12.51 1.80
C PRO A 75 11.73 -12.38 1.66
N SER A 76 12.37 -13.13 0.76
CA SER A 76 13.83 -13.02 0.54
C SER A 76 14.22 -11.68 -0.06
N LEU A 77 13.40 -11.07 -0.93
CA LEU A 77 13.64 -9.72 -1.43
C LEU A 77 13.53 -8.68 -0.29
N ILE A 78 12.59 -8.90 0.64
CA ILE A 78 12.47 -8.05 1.82
C ILE A 78 13.71 -8.18 2.72
N ASP A 79 14.26 -9.40 2.86
CA ASP A 79 15.48 -9.62 3.63
C ASP A 79 16.70 -8.94 3.00
N GLU A 80 16.82 -8.96 1.67
CA GLU A 80 17.87 -8.24 0.94
C GLU A 80 17.81 -6.72 1.18
N ALA A 81 16.60 -6.17 1.26
CA ALA A 81 16.37 -4.73 1.49
C ALA A 81 16.30 -4.35 2.97
N TRP A 82 16.40 -5.32 3.89
CA TRP A 82 16.05 -5.11 5.28
C TRP A 82 16.91 -4.07 5.99
N GLU A 83 18.20 -3.98 5.65
CA GLU A 83 19.07 -2.98 6.27
C GLU A 83 18.55 -1.55 6.10
N ASP A 84 18.00 -1.24 4.93
CA ASP A 84 17.43 0.07 4.63
C ASP A 84 15.99 0.20 5.11
N ILE A 85 15.17 -0.85 4.94
CA ILE A 85 13.79 -0.88 5.48
C ILE A 85 13.77 -0.62 6.99
N SER A 86 14.72 -1.20 7.73
CA SER A 86 14.77 -1.07 9.18
C SER A 86 15.10 0.34 9.69
N LYS A 87 15.62 1.20 8.82
CA LYS A 87 15.94 2.61 9.08
C LYS A 87 14.84 3.57 8.63
N ALA A 88 13.82 3.06 7.94
CA ALA A 88 12.76 3.90 7.41
C ALA A 88 11.84 4.43 8.53
N ASP A 89 11.40 5.67 8.40
CA ASP A 89 10.39 6.26 9.30
C ASP A 89 9.02 5.61 9.14
N MET A 90 8.74 5.04 7.96
CA MET A 90 7.48 4.35 7.65
C MET A 90 7.61 3.43 6.44
N VAL A 91 6.94 2.28 6.51
CA VAL A 91 6.75 1.37 5.37
C VAL A 91 5.31 1.46 4.88
N LEU A 92 5.13 1.66 3.56
CA LEU A 92 3.83 1.70 2.90
C LEU A 92 3.57 0.37 2.17
N LEU A 93 2.41 -0.23 2.42
CA LEU A 93 1.98 -1.50 1.82
C LEU A 93 0.61 -1.37 1.15
N GLN A 94 0.35 -2.24 0.18
CA GLN A 94 -0.95 -2.45 -0.47
C GLN A 94 -1.19 -3.95 -0.64
N HIS A 95 -2.39 -4.35 -1.11
CA HIS A 95 -2.70 -5.76 -1.37
C HIS A 95 -2.39 -6.21 -2.82
N GLU A 96 -1.37 -5.63 -3.44
CA GLU A 96 -0.99 -5.96 -4.82
C GLU A 96 0.19 -6.93 -4.93
N ILE A 97 0.82 -7.26 -3.81
CA ILE A 97 1.83 -8.31 -3.68
C ILE A 97 1.27 -9.51 -2.92
N PRO A 98 1.97 -10.66 -2.83
CA PRO A 98 1.49 -11.81 -2.10
C PRO A 98 1.15 -11.50 -0.64
N ALA A 99 -0.01 -11.97 -0.18
CA ALA A 99 -0.47 -11.75 1.21
C ALA A 99 0.53 -12.27 2.25
N ALA A 100 1.22 -13.37 1.95
CA ALA A 100 2.27 -13.93 2.82
C ALA A 100 3.46 -12.96 2.95
N THR A 101 3.83 -12.28 1.88
CA THR A 101 4.91 -11.27 1.90
C THR A 101 4.48 -10.04 2.69
N ASN A 102 3.23 -9.57 2.51
CA ASN A 102 2.70 -8.48 3.34
C ASN A 102 2.70 -8.84 4.82
N ALA A 103 2.24 -10.05 5.18
CA ALA A 103 2.27 -10.52 6.56
C ALA A 103 3.69 -10.54 7.12
N TYR A 104 4.65 -11.05 6.35
CA TYR A 104 6.06 -11.08 6.73
C TYR A 104 6.62 -9.68 7.00
N VAL A 105 6.35 -8.71 6.11
CA VAL A 105 6.80 -7.31 6.28
C VAL A 105 6.18 -6.70 7.54
N ILE A 106 4.86 -6.84 7.74
CA ILE A 106 4.16 -6.29 8.90
C ILE A 106 4.74 -6.86 10.21
N GLU A 107 4.96 -8.18 10.27
CA GLU A 107 5.52 -8.83 11.45
C GLU A 107 6.95 -8.38 11.73
N LYS A 108 7.77 -8.32 10.69
CA LYS A 108 9.17 -7.92 10.80
C LYS A 108 9.31 -6.45 11.20
N CYS A 109 8.54 -5.56 10.59
CA CYS A 109 8.49 -4.14 10.96
C CYS A 109 8.05 -3.95 12.41
N ALA A 110 6.97 -4.62 12.83
CA ALA A 110 6.48 -4.54 14.22
C ALA A 110 7.53 -5.01 15.23
N ALA A 111 8.27 -6.09 14.93
CA ALA A 111 9.34 -6.60 15.79
C ALA A 111 10.52 -5.62 15.96
N HIS A 112 10.71 -4.71 15.01
CA HIS A 112 11.81 -3.74 14.99
C HIS A 112 11.36 -2.28 15.23
N GLY A 113 10.07 -2.06 15.51
CA GLY A 113 9.54 -0.73 15.78
C GLY A 113 9.40 0.18 14.56
N VAL A 114 9.41 -0.38 13.33
CA VAL A 114 9.21 0.39 12.11
C VAL A 114 7.71 0.55 11.86
N PRO A 115 7.17 1.78 11.76
CA PRO A 115 5.75 2.01 11.50
C PRO A 115 5.33 1.48 10.13
N VAL A 116 4.13 0.89 10.06
CA VAL A 116 3.53 0.41 8.81
C VAL A 116 2.24 1.15 8.53
N LEU A 117 2.10 1.69 7.32
CA LEU A 117 0.85 2.16 6.75
C LEU A 117 0.37 1.16 5.70
N LEU A 118 -0.81 0.59 5.89
CA LEU A 118 -1.45 -0.27 4.90
C LEU A 118 -2.59 0.48 4.20
N ASN A 119 -2.50 0.59 2.88
CA ASN A 119 -3.64 0.87 2.03
C ASN A 119 -4.24 -0.47 1.57
N PRO A 120 -5.42 -0.89 2.07
CA PRO A 120 -5.93 -2.24 1.88
C PRO A 120 -6.62 -2.42 0.51
N ALA A 121 -5.98 -1.99 -0.56
CA ALA A 121 -6.46 -2.04 -1.93
C ALA A 121 -5.61 -2.99 -2.79
N PRO A 122 -6.23 -3.90 -3.60
CA PRO A 122 -7.65 -4.27 -3.56
C PRO A 122 -8.03 -4.90 -2.22
N VAL A 123 -9.29 -4.73 -1.81
CA VAL A 123 -9.74 -5.23 -0.51
C VAL A 123 -9.59 -6.75 -0.40
N ALA A 124 -8.97 -7.18 0.70
CA ALA A 124 -8.84 -8.60 1.07
C ALA A 124 -8.93 -8.74 2.60
N PRO A 125 -9.34 -9.89 3.12
CA PRO A 125 -9.34 -10.14 4.55
C PRO A 125 -7.94 -10.00 5.14
N VAL A 126 -7.84 -9.31 6.28
CA VAL A 126 -6.59 -9.18 7.04
C VAL A 126 -6.84 -9.78 8.44
N PRO A 127 -6.05 -10.77 8.88
CA PRO A 127 -6.16 -11.31 10.22
C PRO A 127 -6.02 -10.21 11.29
N GLN A 128 -6.84 -10.27 12.35
CA GLN A 128 -6.83 -9.28 13.42
C GLN A 128 -5.42 -9.09 14.02
N ALA A 129 -4.70 -10.20 14.21
CA ALA A 129 -3.32 -10.16 14.74
C ALA A 129 -2.32 -9.38 13.86
N LEU A 130 -2.58 -9.25 12.55
CA LEU A 130 -1.82 -8.37 11.65
C LEU A 130 -2.34 -6.93 11.70
N LEU A 131 -3.67 -6.76 11.72
CA LEU A 131 -4.26 -5.43 11.88
C LEU A 131 -3.73 -4.74 13.14
N ASP A 132 -3.58 -5.46 14.25
CA ASP A 132 -3.09 -4.90 15.51
C ASP A 132 -1.64 -4.38 15.41
N LYS A 133 -0.83 -4.93 14.51
CA LYS A 133 0.57 -4.54 14.26
C LYS A 133 0.73 -3.37 13.29
N ILE A 134 -0.30 -3.07 12.50
CA ILE A 134 -0.29 -1.96 11.54
C ILE A 134 -0.47 -0.64 12.30
N THR A 135 0.35 0.35 11.98
CA THR A 135 0.28 1.68 12.60
C THR A 135 -0.85 2.51 12.03
N TYR A 136 -0.94 2.57 10.70
CA TYR A 136 -1.98 3.32 9.99
C TYR A 136 -2.65 2.47 8.93
N LEU A 137 -3.96 2.67 8.76
CA LEU A 137 -4.79 2.01 7.77
C LEU A 137 -5.55 3.07 6.97
N THR A 138 -5.43 3.03 5.62
CA THR A 138 -6.04 4.03 4.76
C THR A 138 -7.05 3.40 3.78
N PRO A 139 -8.17 2.84 4.29
CA PRO A 139 -9.22 2.28 3.46
C PRO A 139 -10.09 3.37 2.84
N ASN A 140 -10.71 3.08 1.69
CA ASN A 140 -11.90 3.80 1.26
C ASN A 140 -13.14 3.28 2.01
N GLU A 141 -14.34 3.88 1.76
CA GLU A 141 -15.57 3.49 2.45
C GLU A 141 -15.96 2.02 2.20
N HIS A 142 -15.74 1.50 0.99
CA HIS A 142 -16.03 0.11 0.64
C HIS A 142 -15.05 -0.86 1.31
N GLU A 143 -13.78 -0.56 1.26
CA GLU A 143 -12.72 -1.34 1.91
C GLU A 143 -12.93 -1.38 3.44
N ALA A 144 -13.26 -0.24 4.04
CA ALA A 144 -13.56 -0.16 5.46
C ALA A 144 -14.77 -1.00 5.86
N ALA A 145 -15.86 -0.94 5.08
CA ALA A 145 -17.06 -1.75 5.33
C ALA A 145 -16.77 -3.26 5.23
N THR A 146 -15.84 -3.66 4.37
CA THR A 146 -15.42 -5.07 4.23
C THR A 146 -14.52 -5.51 5.38
N LEU A 147 -13.52 -4.71 5.73
CA LEU A 147 -12.56 -5.04 6.80
C LEU A 147 -13.20 -5.02 8.19
N PHE A 148 -14.15 -4.12 8.41
CA PHE A 148 -14.85 -3.93 9.69
C PHE A 148 -16.33 -4.30 9.56
N ALA A 149 -16.61 -5.47 9.00
CA ALA A 149 -17.95 -5.93 8.69
C ALA A 149 -18.95 -5.70 9.84
N GLY A 150 -20.11 -5.15 9.51
CA GLY A 150 -21.18 -4.85 10.47
C GLY A 150 -21.03 -3.54 11.25
N LYS A 151 -19.98 -2.74 11.00
CA LYS A 151 -19.79 -1.44 11.66
C LYS A 151 -20.08 -0.28 10.71
N GLY A 152 -20.69 0.77 11.25
CA GLY A 152 -20.87 2.04 10.54
C GLY A 152 -19.56 2.85 10.47
N LYS A 153 -19.47 3.79 9.52
CA LYS A 153 -18.30 4.67 9.34
C LYS A 153 -17.87 5.35 10.65
N ALA A 154 -18.84 5.93 11.38
CA ALA A 154 -18.53 6.64 12.63
C ALA A 154 -17.95 5.69 13.68
N ASP A 155 -18.52 4.48 13.82
CA ASP A 155 -18.03 3.46 14.75
C ASP A 155 -16.62 2.97 14.39
N ILE A 156 -16.35 2.79 13.07
CA ILE A 156 -15.02 2.38 12.59
C ILE A 156 -13.98 3.42 12.98
N LEU A 157 -14.26 4.69 12.71
CA LEU A 157 -13.33 5.78 13.00
C LEU A 157 -13.14 5.97 14.50
N ASP A 158 -14.21 5.96 15.27
CA ASP A 158 -14.15 6.16 16.73
C ASP A 158 -13.39 5.03 17.44
N GLN A 159 -13.65 3.78 17.07
CA GLN A 159 -12.97 2.62 17.66
C GLN A 159 -11.51 2.47 17.23
N ASN A 160 -11.09 3.17 16.17
CA ASN A 160 -9.74 3.11 15.60
C ASN A 160 -9.10 4.49 15.50
N GLN A 161 -9.31 5.33 16.53
CA GLN A 161 -8.74 6.67 16.58
C GLN A 161 -7.22 6.63 16.46
N GLY A 162 -6.66 7.55 15.67
CA GLY A 162 -5.22 7.65 15.42
C GLY A 162 -4.66 6.54 14.51
N LYS A 163 -5.49 5.59 14.06
CA LYS A 163 -5.07 4.48 13.20
C LYS A 163 -5.74 4.51 11.84
N VAL A 164 -7.07 4.67 11.77
CA VAL A 164 -7.81 4.66 10.51
C VAL A 164 -7.96 6.07 9.97
N ILE A 165 -7.51 6.27 8.73
CA ILE A 165 -7.71 7.47 7.92
C ILE A 165 -8.51 7.04 6.69
N MET A 166 -9.81 7.27 6.69
CA MET A 166 -10.71 6.81 5.63
C MET A 166 -10.75 7.79 4.46
N THR A 167 -10.48 7.30 3.24
CA THR A 167 -10.60 8.12 2.04
C THR A 167 -12.04 8.20 1.56
N LEU A 168 -12.48 9.38 1.10
CA LEU A 168 -13.86 9.71 0.75
C LEU A 168 -14.02 10.22 -0.69
N GLY A 169 -13.10 9.85 -1.57
CA GLY A 169 -13.05 10.34 -2.94
C GLY A 169 -12.95 11.88 -2.99
N SER A 170 -13.83 12.53 -3.72
CA SER A 170 -13.85 14.00 -3.86
C SER A 170 -14.15 14.76 -2.56
N LYS A 171 -14.58 14.06 -1.50
CA LYS A 171 -14.85 14.64 -0.18
C LYS A 171 -13.62 14.65 0.73
N GLY A 172 -12.45 14.22 0.24
CA GLY A 172 -11.19 14.22 0.98
C GLY A 172 -11.03 12.98 1.86
N VAL A 173 -10.67 13.17 3.12
CA VAL A 173 -10.41 12.10 4.09
C VAL A 173 -11.13 12.34 5.41
N ALA A 174 -11.42 11.27 6.16
CA ALA A 174 -11.97 11.36 7.51
C ALA A 174 -11.14 10.49 8.48
N TYR A 175 -10.93 11.00 9.66
CA TYR A 175 -10.33 10.27 10.79
C TYR A 175 -10.99 10.70 12.11
N ALA A 176 -10.73 10.00 13.19
CA ALA A 176 -11.23 10.41 14.51
C ALA A 176 -10.08 10.80 15.44
N GLU A 177 -10.29 11.87 16.18
CA GLU A 177 -9.39 12.35 17.22
C GLU A 177 -10.22 12.86 18.42
N LYS A 178 -9.85 12.43 19.63
CA LYS A 178 -10.51 12.84 20.89
C LYS A 178 -12.04 12.65 20.87
N GLY A 179 -12.51 11.53 20.29
CA GLY A 179 -13.93 11.21 20.20
C GLY A 179 -14.71 12.02 19.15
N GLN A 180 -14.02 12.76 18.27
CA GLN A 180 -14.64 13.54 17.21
C GLN A 180 -14.17 13.05 15.83
N VAL A 181 -15.11 12.90 14.90
CA VAL A 181 -14.80 12.64 13.50
C VAL A 181 -14.44 13.94 12.81
N ILE A 182 -13.24 14.01 12.27
CA ILE A 182 -12.71 15.15 11.52
C ILE A 182 -12.69 14.78 10.05
N THR A 183 -13.17 15.69 9.19
CA THR A 183 -13.07 15.55 7.73
C THR A 183 -12.21 16.66 7.18
N VAL A 184 -11.24 16.29 6.35
CA VAL A 184 -10.36 17.22 5.62
C VAL A 184 -10.67 17.07 4.14
N PRO A 185 -11.17 18.12 3.46
CA PRO A 185 -11.54 18.09 2.04
C PRO A 185 -10.35 18.00 1.11
#